data_0db79eaf0c22effbe0feb1b8324adb86
#
_entry.id   0db79eaf0c22effbe0feb1b8324adb86
#
_cell.length_a   1.000
_cell.length_b   1.000
_cell.length_c   1.000
_cell.angle_alpha   90.00
_cell.angle_beta   90.00
_cell.angle_gamma   90.00
#
_symmetry.space_group_name_H-M   'P 1'
#
loop_
_entity.id
_entity.type
_entity.pdbx_description
1 polymer ?
#
loop_
_entity_poly.entity_id
_entity_poly.type
_entity_poly.pdbx_seq_one_letter_code
_entity_poly.pdbx_strand_id
1 'polypeptide(L)'
;MCIRDRVDVDPQGSLTISMGLQDPDQLPTTLSTLMQKAMHDQPVQPGEGVLHHAEGVDLIPANIELAGMEVALVNSMNREKMLKQVLDSAKREYDYILLDCTPSLGMLTVNALAAADTTLIPMQAQFLSAKGLEQLLQTIGKVRRQINPKLKIEGILLTMTDSRTNYGKQIDDLIRQSYGKRLKVFEQTIPRSVRAAEISAVGKSTVSYTHLTLPT
;
A
#
# COMPACT_ATOMS: atom_id res chain seq x y z
N MET A 1 -10.87 -19.80 -5.54
CA MET A 1 -9.89 -18.96 -6.28
C MET A 1 -9.89 -17.65 -5.55
N CYS A 2 -8.76 -17.27 -4.96
CA CYS A 2 -8.69 -16.04 -4.18
C CYS A 2 -8.59 -14.86 -5.17
N ILE A 3 -9.64 -14.06 -5.26
CA ILE A 3 -9.67 -12.87 -6.11
C ILE A 3 -9.02 -11.75 -5.31
N ARG A 4 -7.99 -11.11 -5.88
CA ARG A 4 -7.21 -10.05 -5.24
C ARG A 4 -7.26 -8.80 -6.09
N ASP A 5 -7.59 -7.71 -5.46
CA ASP A 5 -7.48 -6.37 -6.06
C ASP A 5 -6.33 -5.60 -5.41
N ARG A 6 -5.67 -4.78 -6.21
CA ARG A 6 -4.63 -3.86 -5.78
C ARG A 6 -5.06 -2.44 -6.10
N VAL A 7 -4.85 -1.55 -5.16
CA VAL A 7 -5.13 -0.13 -5.34
C VAL A 7 -3.84 0.62 -5.11
N ASP A 8 -3.37 1.29 -6.14
CA ASP A 8 -2.21 2.18 -6.04
C ASP A 8 -2.65 3.51 -5.44
N VAL A 9 -2.19 3.82 -4.25
CA VAL A 9 -2.53 5.04 -3.50
C VAL A 9 -1.34 6.01 -3.47
N ASP A 10 -0.33 5.75 -4.29
CA ASP A 10 0.83 6.63 -4.43
C ASP A 10 0.73 7.45 -5.73
N PRO A 11 0.80 8.81 -5.66
CA PRO A 11 0.86 9.66 -6.86
C PRO A 11 2.00 9.33 -7.83
N GLN A 12 3.05 8.65 -7.35
CA GLN A 12 4.15 8.22 -8.21
C GLN A 12 3.76 7.06 -9.14
N GLY A 13 2.65 6.37 -8.88
CA GLY A 13 2.17 5.27 -9.70
C GLY A 13 3.14 4.08 -9.77
N SER A 14 3.97 3.89 -8.75
CA SER A 14 5.03 2.86 -8.77
C SER A 14 4.47 1.45 -8.87
N LEU A 15 3.37 1.14 -8.19
CA LEU A 15 2.68 -0.13 -8.34
C LEU A 15 2.10 -0.26 -9.75
N THR A 16 1.47 0.79 -10.27
CA THR A 16 0.88 0.86 -11.60
C THR A 16 1.92 0.54 -12.68
N ILE A 17 3.09 1.18 -12.62
CA ILE A 17 4.21 0.93 -13.53
C ILE A 17 4.73 -0.51 -13.37
N SER A 18 4.88 -0.98 -12.15
CA SER A 18 5.34 -2.35 -11.85
C SER A 18 4.38 -3.43 -12.34
N MET A 19 3.12 -3.09 -12.56
CA MET A 19 2.11 -3.95 -13.20
C MET A 19 2.08 -3.83 -14.73
N GLY A 20 3.09 -3.19 -15.34
CA GLY A 20 3.28 -3.11 -16.81
C GLY A 20 2.64 -1.90 -17.48
N LEU A 21 1.99 -1.00 -16.74
CA LEU A 21 1.39 0.22 -17.28
C LEU A 21 2.43 1.34 -17.23
N GLN A 22 3.25 1.44 -18.28
CA GLN A 22 4.42 2.32 -18.32
C GLN A 22 4.07 3.82 -18.38
N ASP A 23 2.86 4.18 -18.79
CA ASP A 23 2.42 5.56 -18.96
C ASP A 23 1.09 5.81 -18.23
N PRO A 24 1.11 5.85 -16.87
CA PRO A 24 -0.13 5.97 -16.08
C PRO A 24 -0.89 7.27 -16.33
N ASP A 25 -0.20 8.33 -16.76
CA ASP A 25 -0.83 9.64 -17.00
C ASP A 25 -1.72 9.65 -18.27
N GLN A 26 -1.62 8.65 -19.13
CA GLN A 26 -2.49 8.47 -20.30
C GLN A 26 -3.74 7.63 -19.99
N LEU A 27 -3.87 7.09 -18.79
CA LEU A 27 -5.02 6.26 -18.43
C LEU A 27 -6.28 7.13 -18.28
N PRO A 28 -7.41 6.73 -18.89
CA PRO A 28 -8.64 7.52 -18.87
C PRO A 28 -9.32 7.55 -17.50
N THR A 29 -9.07 6.54 -16.68
CA THR A 29 -9.66 6.40 -15.34
C THR A 29 -8.61 5.87 -14.38
N THR A 30 -8.38 6.62 -13.31
CA THR A 30 -7.41 6.31 -12.25
C THR A 30 -8.06 6.50 -10.88
N LEU A 31 -7.38 6.18 -9.81
CA LEU A 31 -7.87 6.43 -8.45
C LEU A 31 -8.23 7.91 -8.23
N SER A 32 -7.48 8.85 -8.83
CA SER A 32 -7.80 10.28 -8.73
C SER A 32 -9.19 10.59 -9.30
N THR A 33 -9.51 10.05 -10.46
CA THR A 33 -10.83 10.19 -11.12
C THR A 33 -11.96 9.65 -10.23
N LEU A 34 -11.77 8.46 -9.65
CA LEU A 34 -12.78 7.83 -8.79
C LEU A 34 -12.97 8.62 -7.48
N MET A 35 -11.90 9.11 -6.87
CA MET A 35 -11.97 9.96 -5.69
C MET A 35 -12.61 11.31 -5.98
N GLN A 36 -12.37 11.92 -7.14
CA GLN A 36 -13.06 13.15 -7.57
C GLN A 36 -14.58 12.92 -7.68
N LYS A 37 -14.99 11.80 -8.27
CA LYS A 37 -16.43 11.43 -8.30
C LYS A 37 -17.01 11.35 -6.91
N ALA A 38 -16.35 10.64 -5.99
CA ALA A 38 -16.80 10.52 -4.62
C ALA A 38 -16.90 11.87 -3.90
N MET A 39 -15.96 12.80 -4.15
CA MET A 39 -16.02 14.18 -3.61
C MET A 39 -17.21 15.01 -4.11
N HIS A 40 -17.71 14.70 -5.31
CA HIS A 40 -18.87 15.39 -5.90
C HIS A 40 -20.18 14.60 -5.75
N ASP A 41 -20.21 13.62 -4.81
CA ASP A 41 -21.34 12.74 -4.58
C ASP A 41 -21.83 12.00 -5.85
N GLN A 42 -20.93 11.80 -6.81
CA GLN A 42 -21.21 11.03 -8.03
C GLN A 42 -20.98 9.54 -7.77
N PRO A 43 -21.86 8.67 -8.27
CA PRO A 43 -21.72 7.24 -8.07
C PRO A 43 -20.51 6.69 -8.85
N VAL A 44 -19.70 5.88 -8.17
CA VAL A 44 -18.67 5.03 -8.81
C VAL A 44 -19.35 3.72 -9.18
N GLN A 45 -19.31 3.37 -10.47
CA GLN A 45 -19.94 2.14 -10.94
C GLN A 45 -19.11 0.91 -10.54
N PRO A 46 -19.73 -0.25 -10.32
CA PRO A 46 -18.99 -1.49 -10.10
C PRO A 46 -18.00 -1.75 -11.24
N GLY A 47 -16.74 -2.07 -10.90
CA GLY A 47 -15.67 -2.31 -11.86
C GLY A 47 -15.11 -1.07 -12.56
N GLU A 48 -15.59 0.12 -12.26
CA GLU A 48 -15.07 1.35 -12.86
C GLU A 48 -13.62 1.60 -12.43
N GLY A 49 -12.75 1.82 -13.42
CA GLY A 49 -11.32 2.05 -13.18
C GLY A 49 -10.51 0.80 -12.85
N VAL A 50 -11.16 -0.37 -12.82
CA VAL A 50 -10.47 -1.65 -12.58
C VAL A 50 -9.85 -2.16 -13.87
N LEU A 51 -8.55 -2.45 -13.83
CA LEU A 51 -7.78 -3.04 -14.91
C LEU A 51 -7.42 -4.48 -14.55
N HIS A 52 -7.71 -5.41 -15.45
CA HIS A 52 -7.41 -6.84 -15.26
C HIS A 52 -6.01 -7.18 -15.73
N HIS A 53 -5.17 -7.67 -14.84
CA HIS A 53 -3.82 -8.09 -15.18
C HIS A 53 -3.78 -9.58 -15.56
N ALA A 54 -2.91 -9.94 -16.51
CA ALA A 54 -2.78 -11.31 -17.03
C ALA A 54 -2.43 -12.38 -15.97
N GLU A 55 -1.88 -11.97 -14.82
CA GLU A 55 -1.56 -12.85 -13.70
C GLU A 55 -2.75 -13.10 -12.74
N GLY A 56 -3.96 -12.72 -13.12
CA GLY A 56 -5.17 -12.99 -12.33
C GLY A 56 -5.29 -12.11 -11.10
N VAL A 57 -4.79 -10.89 -11.18
CA VAL A 57 -4.98 -9.81 -10.19
C VAL A 57 -5.55 -8.60 -10.88
N ASP A 58 -6.36 -7.85 -10.17
CA ASP A 58 -6.95 -6.61 -10.66
C ASP A 58 -6.21 -5.41 -10.05
N LEU A 59 -6.27 -4.26 -10.73
CA LEU A 59 -5.60 -3.03 -10.34
C LEU A 59 -6.51 -1.82 -10.53
N ILE A 60 -6.63 -0.98 -9.50
CA ILE A 60 -7.03 0.41 -9.65
C ILE A 60 -5.75 1.24 -9.72
N PRO A 61 -5.41 1.82 -10.90
CA PRO A 61 -4.15 2.52 -11.10
C PRO A 61 -4.14 3.91 -10.49
N ALA A 62 -2.94 4.42 -10.16
CA ALA A 62 -2.70 5.81 -9.82
C ALA A 62 -1.88 6.53 -10.91
N ASN A 63 -1.94 7.84 -10.87
CA ASN A 63 -1.12 8.72 -11.67
C ASN A 63 -0.80 10.01 -10.88
N ILE A 64 -0.04 10.92 -11.50
CA ILE A 64 0.41 12.16 -10.84
C ILE A 64 -0.76 13.06 -10.38
N GLU A 65 -1.94 12.98 -11.00
CA GLU A 65 -3.11 13.76 -10.61
C GLU A 65 -3.56 13.46 -9.17
N LEU A 66 -3.22 12.24 -8.66
CA LEU A 66 -3.52 11.88 -7.27
C LEU A 66 -2.81 12.81 -6.26
N ALA A 67 -1.70 13.46 -6.64
CA ALA A 67 -1.09 14.49 -5.81
C ALA A 67 -2.00 15.71 -5.61
N GLY A 68 -2.79 16.06 -6.62
CA GLY A 68 -3.79 17.13 -6.52
C GLY A 68 -4.91 16.79 -5.54
N MET A 69 -5.22 15.51 -5.35
CA MET A 69 -6.22 15.05 -4.39
C MET A 69 -5.82 15.32 -2.93
N GLU A 70 -4.51 15.29 -2.60
CA GLU A 70 -4.02 15.68 -1.27
C GLU A 70 -4.50 17.09 -0.89
N VAL A 71 -4.42 18.03 -1.83
CA VAL A 71 -4.84 19.42 -1.64
C VAL A 71 -6.37 19.56 -1.67
N ALA A 72 -7.02 18.90 -2.63
CA ALA A 72 -8.48 18.98 -2.78
C ALA A 72 -9.22 18.42 -1.55
N LEU A 73 -8.73 17.33 -0.99
CA LEU A 73 -9.31 16.69 0.19
C LEU A 73 -9.29 17.60 1.43
N VAL A 74 -8.32 18.50 1.56
CA VAL A 74 -8.21 19.38 2.74
C VAL A 74 -9.51 20.17 2.97
N ASN A 75 -10.16 20.60 1.91
CA ASN A 75 -11.37 21.45 1.96
C ASN A 75 -12.67 20.65 1.80
N SER A 76 -12.61 19.32 1.70
CA SER A 76 -13.81 18.49 1.49
C SER A 76 -14.45 18.04 2.80
N MET A 77 -15.78 17.93 2.79
CA MET A 77 -16.52 17.24 3.85
C MET A 77 -16.24 15.73 3.78
N ASN A 78 -16.20 15.08 4.95
CA ASN A 78 -15.89 13.63 5.04
C ASN A 78 -14.58 13.20 4.35
N ARG A 79 -13.65 14.12 4.20
CA ARG A 79 -12.39 13.98 3.47
C ARG A 79 -11.58 12.73 3.79
N GLU A 80 -11.75 12.16 4.99
CA GLU A 80 -11.05 10.98 5.45
C GLU A 80 -11.68 9.67 4.93
N LYS A 81 -12.85 9.71 4.30
CA LYS A 81 -13.64 8.53 3.91
C LYS A 81 -13.86 8.41 2.40
N MET A 82 -13.26 9.27 1.59
CA MET A 82 -13.46 9.26 0.14
C MET A 82 -13.01 7.94 -0.50
N LEU A 83 -11.83 7.46 -0.14
CA LEU A 83 -11.36 6.16 -0.62
C LEU A 83 -12.26 5.00 -0.17
N LYS A 84 -12.80 5.08 1.04
CA LYS A 84 -13.74 4.07 1.53
C LYS A 84 -15.00 4.02 0.67
N GLN A 85 -15.54 5.17 0.26
CA GLN A 85 -16.72 5.23 -0.64
C GLN A 85 -16.39 4.63 -2.02
N VAL A 86 -15.23 4.94 -2.58
CA VAL A 86 -14.75 4.34 -3.85
C VAL A 86 -14.72 2.82 -3.76
N LEU A 87 -14.25 2.26 -2.64
CA LEU A 87 -14.05 0.83 -2.48
C LEU A 87 -15.29 0.06 -1.99
N ASP A 88 -16.37 0.72 -1.64
CA ASP A 88 -17.55 0.05 -1.06
C ASP A 88 -18.21 -0.97 -2.02
N SER A 89 -18.18 -0.74 -3.33
CA SER A 89 -18.62 -1.71 -4.34
C SER A 89 -17.64 -2.88 -4.46
N ALA A 90 -16.35 -2.59 -4.57
CA ALA A 90 -15.27 -3.57 -4.75
C ALA A 90 -15.19 -4.58 -3.59
N LYS A 91 -15.49 -4.17 -2.35
CA LYS A 91 -15.46 -5.05 -1.16
C LYS A 91 -16.38 -6.26 -1.25
N ARG A 92 -17.35 -6.28 -2.16
CA ARG A 92 -18.26 -7.41 -2.37
C ARG A 92 -17.75 -8.42 -3.38
N GLU A 93 -16.78 -8.01 -4.19
CA GLU A 93 -16.30 -8.78 -5.34
C GLU A 93 -14.94 -9.46 -5.05
N TYR A 94 -14.19 -8.91 -4.07
CA TYR A 94 -12.83 -9.35 -3.78
C TYR A 94 -12.68 -9.92 -2.37
N ASP A 95 -11.96 -11.03 -2.24
CA ASP A 95 -11.57 -11.60 -0.94
C ASP A 95 -10.54 -10.72 -0.23
N TYR A 96 -9.66 -10.05 -0.99
CA TYR A 96 -8.61 -9.17 -0.48
C TYR A 96 -8.44 -7.96 -1.39
N ILE A 97 -8.38 -6.77 -0.79
CA ILE A 97 -8.01 -5.51 -1.44
C ILE A 97 -6.75 -4.99 -0.76
N LEU A 98 -5.65 -4.88 -1.53
CA LEU A 98 -4.36 -4.39 -1.05
C LEU A 98 -4.19 -2.93 -1.44
N LEU A 99 -4.10 -2.04 -0.46
CA LEU A 99 -3.84 -0.62 -0.66
C LEU A 99 -2.33 -0.37 -0.56
N ASP A 100 -1.69 -0.06 -1.70
CA ASP A 100 -0.27 0.32 -1.75
C ASP A 100 -0.14 1.82 -1.49
N CYS A 101 0.37 2.17 -0.32
CA CYS A 101 0.34 3.52 0.20
C CYS A 101 1.66 4.26 -0.01
N THR A 102 1.58 5.56 -0.26
CA THR A 102 2.73 6.48 -0.24
C THR A 102 3.44 6.45 1.12
N PRO A 103 4.77 6.67 1.17
CA PRO A 103 5.50 6.79 2.42
C PRO A 103 5.16 8.06 3.23
N SER A 104 4.40 8.99 2.67
CA SER A 104 3.94 10.19 3.36
C SER A 104 2.81 9.90 4.36
N LEU A 105 2.64 10.75 5.37
CA LEU A 105 1.53 10.67 6.33
C LEU A 105 0.43 11.70 6.03
N GLY A 106 0.17 11.93 4.76
CA GLY A 106 -0.82 12.88 4.27
C GLY A 106 -2.26 12.34 4.26
N MET A 107 -3.16 13.07 3.59
CA MET A 107 -4.59 12.73 3.52
C MET A 107 -4.86 11.43 2.78
N LEU A 108 -4.05 11.05 1.80
CA LEU A 108 -4.17 9.76 1.10
C LEU A 108 -3.92 8.59 2.05
N THR A 109 -2.86 8.67 2.86
CA THR A 109 -2.58 7.65 3.90
C THR A 109 -3.70 7.58 4.94
N VAL A 110 -4.25 8.72 5.37
CA VAL A 110 -5.40 8.73 6.29
C VAL A 110 -6.62 8.06 5.65
N ASN A 111 -6.89 8.31 4.37
CA ASN A 111 -7.96 7.67 3.61
C ASN A 111 -7.76 6.15 3.50
N ALA A 112 -6.56 5.70 3.22
CA ALA A 112 -6.23 4.27 3.17
C ALA A 112 -6.47 3.59 4.53
N LEU A 113 -5.98 4.18 5.62
CA LEU A 113 -6.20 3.67 6.98
C LEU A 113 -7.69 3.72 7.40
N ALA A 114 -8.45 4.69 6.91
CA ALA A 114 -9.89 4.80 7.17
C ALA A 114 -10.69 3.72 6.43
N ALA A 115 -10.24 3.30 5.25
CA ALA A 115 -10.88 2.28 4.42
C ALA A 115 -10.47 0.85 4.80
N ALA A 116 -9.26 0.65 5.33
CA ALA A 116 -8.68 -0.65 5.60
C ALA A 116 -9.24 -1.33 6.85
N ASP A 117 -9.25 -2.66 6.86
CA ASP A 117 -9.52 -3.48 8.03
C ASP A 117 -8.24 -3.74 8.84
N THR A 118 -7.13 -3.91 8.12
CA THR A 118 -5.82 -4.17 8.71
C THR A 118 -4.71 -3.36 8.04
N THR A 119 -3.60 -3.15 8.73
CA THR A 119 -2.39 -2.55 8.15
C THR A 119 -1.18 -3.43 8.42
N LEU A 120 -0.43 -3.73 7.38
CA LEU A 120 0.89 -4.35 7.41
C LEU A 120 1.94 -3.26 7.22
N ILE A 121 2.99 -3.24 8.02
CA ILE A 121 4.02 -2.21 7.98
C ILE A 121 5.32 -2.81 7.42
N PRO A 122 5.61 -2.66 6.11
CA PRO A 122 6.90 -3.02 5.58
C PRO A 122 7.94 -2.01 6.07
N MET A 123 9.07 -2.50 6.58
CA MET A 123 10.11 -1.68 7.16
C MET A 123 11.49 -2.17 6.72
N GLN A 124 12.32 -1.29 6.20
CA GLN A 124 13.71 -1.62 5.97
C GLN A 124 14.45 -1.67 7.30
N ALA A 125 15.37 -2.64 7.43
CA ALA A 125 16.22 -2.77 8.61
C ALA A 125 17.30 -1.67 8.64
N GLN A 126 16.87 -0.42 8.89
CA GLN A 126 17.73 0.77 8.97
C GLN A 126 17.33 1.63 10.17
N PHE A 127 18.33 2.29 10.78
CA PHE A 127 18.13 3.10 11.98
C PHE A 127 17.11 4.25 11.79
N LEU A 128 17.13 4.92 10.66
CA LEU A 128 16.21 6.04 10.37
C LEU A 128 14.75 5.60 10.21
N SER A 129 14.53 4.35 9.86
CA SER A 129 13.17 3.79 9.70
C SER A 129 12.40 3.74 11.04
N ALA A 130 13.09 3.67 12.17
CA ALA A 130 12.47 3.64 13.50
C ALA A 130 11.71 4.94 13.83
N LYS A 131 12.26 6.11 13.44
CA LYS A 131 11.59 7.40 13.66
C LYS A 131 10.31 7.53 12.83
N GLY A 132 10.34 7.10 11.57
CA GLY A 132 9.16 7.08 10.70
C GLY A 132 8.08 6.13 11.22
N LEU A 133 8.48 4.98 11.78
CA LEU A 133 7.55 4.03 12.37
C LEU A 133 6.77 4.64 13.56
N GLU A 134 7.43 5.37 14.48
CA GLU A 134 6.73 6.01 15.59
C GLU A 134 5.69 7.04 15.12
N GLN A 135 6.01 7.82 14.10
CA GLN A 135 5.06 8.78 13.51
C GLN A 135 3.86 8.06 12.86
N LEU A 136 4.12 6.97 12.14
CA LEU A 136 3.06 6.15 11.56
C LEU A 136 2.16 5.54 12.65
N LEU A 137 2.73 4.99 13.71
CA LEU A 137 1.97 4.42 14.82
C LEU A 137 1.09 5.46 15.53
N GLN A 138 1.59 6.69 15.69
CA GLN A 138 0.80 7.80 16.21
C GLN A 138 -0.38 8.14 15.28
N THR A 139 -0.15 8.18 13.97
CA THR A 139 -1.19 8.43 12.97
C THR A 139 -2.24 7.32 12.97
N ILE A 140 -1.82 6.05 12.96
CA ILE A 140 -2.73 4.89 13.09
C ILE A 140 -3.56 5.01 14.39
N GLY A 141 -2.91 5.39 15.49
CA GLY A 141 -3.59 5.59 16.77
C GLY A 141 -4.66 6.69 16.72
N LYS A 142 -4.41 7.79 16.02
CA LYS A 142 -5.41 8.86 15.79
C LYS A 142 -6.57 8.36 14.92
N VAL A 143 -6.28 7.70 13.79
CA VAL A 143 -7.30 7.15 12.89
C VAL A 143 -8.19 6.13 13.62
N ARG A 144 -7.59 5.23 14.42
CA ARG A 144 -8.37 4.26 15.22
C ARG A 144 -9.30 4.92 16.22
N ARG A 145 -8.87 5.98 16.88
CA ARG A 145 -9.71 6.66 17.87
C ARG A 145 -10.85 7.47 17.27
N GLN A 146 -10.64 8.06 16.09
CA GLN A 146 -11.54 9.09 15.56
C GLN A 146 -12.32 8.65 14.32
N ILE A 147 -11.78 7.73 13.51
CA ILE A 147 -12.30 7.46 12.17
C ILE A 147 -12.64 5.97 11.99
N ASN A 148 -11.69 5.07 12.28
CA ASN A 148 -11.82 3.63 12.05
C ASN A 148 -11.41 2.81 13.29
N PRO A 149 -12.30 2.66 14.28
CA PRO A 149 -11.99 1.91 15.52
C PRO A 149 -11.66 0.43 15.32
N LYS A 150 -12.05 -0.14 14.17
CA LYS A 150 -11.85 -1.55 13.84
C LYS A 150 -10.47 -1.85 13.23
N LEU A 151 -9.74 -0.82 12.79
CA LEU A 151 -8.42 -0.98 12.17
C LEU A 151 -7.46 -1.72 13.08
N LYS A 152 -6.82 -2.76 12.59
CA LYS A 152 -5.82 -3.56 13.30
C LYS A 152 -4.46 -3.38 12.65
N ILE A 153 -3.40 -3.58 13.44
CA ILE A 153 -2.03 -3.69 12.93
C ILE A 153 -1.70 -5.18 12.87
N GLU A 154 -1.45 -5.70 11.66
CA GLU A 154 -1.02 -7.09 11.47
C GLU A 154 0.38 -7.33 12.00
N GLY A 155 1.26 -6.37 11.80
CA GLY A 155 2.64 -6.42 12.28
C GLY A 155 3.60 -5.64 11.40
N ILE A 156 4.87 -5.74 11.78
CA ILE A 156 6.02 -5.20 11.05
C ILE A 156 6.64 -6.33 10.24
N LEU A 157 6.81 -6.12 8.92
CA LEU A 157 7.51 -7.03 8.03
C LEU A 157 8.85 -6.39 7.64
N LEU A 158 9.96 -7.00 8.05
CA LEU A 158 11.28 -6.52 7.68
C LEU A 158 11.57 -6.83 6.21
N THR A 159 11.96 -5.81 5.47
CA THR A 159 12.27 -5.90 4.04
C THR A 159 13.68 -5.45 3.75
N MET A 160 14.19 -5.84 2.55
CA MET A 160 15.56 -5.53 2.11
C MET A 160 16.63 -5.90 3.14
N THR A 161 16.41 -7.00 3.86
CA THR A 161 17.33 -7.48 4.88
C THR A 161 18.60 -8.06 4.24
N ASP A 162 19.74 -7.89 4.88
CA ASP A 162 20.99 -8.55 4.51
C ASP A 162 21.54 -9.29 5.73
N SER A 163 21.23 -10.58 5.81
CA SER A 163 21.66 -11.47 6.90
C SER A 163 23.17 -11.79 6.88
N ARG A 164 23.86 -11.43 5.81
CA ARG A 164 25.31 -11.66 5.66
C ARG A 164 26.14 -10.63 6.42
N THR A 165 25.53 -9.49 6.78
CA THR A 165 26.24 -8.41 7.50
C THR A 165 25.89 -8.43 8.99
N ASN A 166 26.90 -8.19 9.85
CA ASN A 166 26.67 -8.05 11.29
C ASN A 166 25.76 -6.85 11.59
N TYR A 167 25.87 -5.78 10.82
CA TYR A 167 25.03 -4.60 10.95
C TYR A 167 23.54 -4.93 10.70
N GLY A 168 23.23 -5.68 9.63
CA GLY A 168 21.86 -6.10 9.33
C GLY A 168 21.24 -6.91 10.47
N LYS A 169 21.99 -7.87 11.04
CA LYS A 169 21.55 -8.67 12.20
C LYS A 169 21.30 -7.80 13.43
N GLN A 170 22.21 -6.89 13.76
CA GLN A 170 22.06 -6.00 14.92
C GLN A 170 20.81 -5.11 14.81
N ILE A 171 20.51 -4.59 13.63
CA ILE A 171 19.30 -3.77 13.42
C ILE A 171 18.04 -4.62 13.50
N ASP A 172 18.02 -5.84 12.93
CA ASP A 172 16.90 -6.77 13.08
C ASP A 172 16.61 -7.05 14.56
N ASP A 173 17.63 -7.43 15.32
CA ASP A 173 17.53 -7.68 16.76
C ASP A 173 17.02 -6.44 17.52
N LEU A 174 17.54 -5.26 17.19
CA LEU A 174 17.12 -4.00 17.81
C LEU A 174 15.62 -3.71 17.57
N ILE A 175 15.15 -3.91 16.34
CA ILE A 175 13.73 -3.71 16.00
C ILE A 175 12.85 -4.70 16.76
N ARG A 176 13.24 -5.99 16.78
CA ARG A 176 12.50 -7.03 17.51
C ARG A 176 12.45 -6.75 19.02
N GLN A 177 13.54 -6.31 19.62
CA GLN A 177 13.61 -5.95 21.04
C GLN A 177 12.78 -4.70 21.35
N SER A 178 12.84 -3.68 20.50
CA SER A 178 12.17 -2.40 20.72
C SER A 178 10.65 -2.48 20.50
N TYR A 179 10.19 -3.23 19.52
CA TYR A 179 8.79 -3.25 19.11
C TYR A 179 8.08 -4.58 19.38
N GLY A 180 8.79 -5.70 19.48
CA GLY A 180 8.21 -7.04 19.59
C GLY A 180 7.32 -7.25 20.82
N LYS A 181 7.49 -6.44 21.87
CA LYS A 181 6.60 -6.45 23.04
C LYS A 181 5.26 -5.74 22.81
N ARG A 182 5.19 -4.84 21.83
CA ARG A 182 4.02 -3.99 21.55
C ARG A 182 3.29 -4.37 20.26
N LEU A 183 4.05 -4.86 19.28
CA LEU A 183 3.58 -5.21 17.94
C LEU A 183 4.21 -6.54 17.52
N LYS A 184 3.46 -7.29 16.72
CA LYS A 184 4.03 -8.46 16.05
C LYS A 184 5.11 -7.99 15.07
N VAL A 185 6.30 -8.57 15.14
CA VAL A 185 7.34 -8.50 14.12
C VAL A 185 7.39 -9.87 13.48
N PHE A 186 7.14 -9.95 12.18
CA PHE A 186 7.14 -11.24 11.48
C PHE A 186 8.52 -11.89 11.54
N GLU A 187 8.55 -13.20 11.73
CA GLU A 187 9.82 -13.96 11.74
C GLU A 187 10.45 -13.97 10.35
N GLN A 188 9.62 -14.20 9.33
CA GLN A 188 10.03 -14.13 7.94
C GLN A 188 10.41 -12.70 7.56
N THR A 189 11.45 -12.58 6.76
CA THR A 189 11.91 -11.30 6.23
C THR A 189 11.99 -11.37 4.70
N ILE A 190 11.94 -10.24 4.04
CA ILE A 190 12.15 -10.16 2.59
C ILE A 190 13.59 -9.69 2.37
N PRO A 191 14.47 -10.56 1.85
CA PRO A 191 15.86 -10.20 1.62
C PRO A 191 16.01 -9.23 0.45
N ARG A 192 17.10 -8.47 0.46
CA ARG A 192 17.47 -7.64 -0.68
C ARG A 192 17.84 -8.53 -1.87
N SER A 193 17.18 -8.30 -3.01
CA SER A 193 17.41 -9.01 -4.25
C SER A 193 17.53 -8.04 -5.42
N VAL A 194 18.62 -8.13 -6.18
CA VAL A 194 18.79 -7.35 -7.42
C VAL A 194 17.74 -7.77 -8.45
N ARG A 195 17.45 -9.06 -8.54
CA ARG A 195 16.44 -9.59 -9.45
C ARG A 195 15.04 -9.09 -9.14
N ALA A 196 14.70 -8.90 -7.84
CA ALA A 196 13.42 -8.32 -7.48
C ALA A 196 13.27 -6.87 -7.96
N ALA A 197 14.37 -6.11 -8.06
CA ALA A 197 14.36 -4.76 -8.61
C ALA A 197 14.14 -4.75 -10.14
N GLU A 198 14.58 -5.79 -10.85
CA GLU A 198 14.39 -5.91 -12.31
C GLU A 198 12.95 -6.22 -12.71
N ILE A 199 12.19 -6.86 -11.81
CA ILE A 199 10.81 -7.30 -12.09
C ILE A 199 9.87 -6.13 -12.38
N SER A 200 10.03 -5.01 -11.67
CA SER A 200 9.21 -3.82 -11.87
C SER A 200 9.35 -3.22 -13.28
N ALA A 201 10.52 -3.42 -13.93
CA ALA A 201 10.72 -2.98 -15.30
C ALA A 201 10.03 -3.89 -16.35
N VAL A 202 9.69 -5.12 -15.98
CA VAL A 202 9.14 -6.15 -16.89
C VAL A 202 7.62 -6.28 -16.76
N GLY A 203 7.01 -5.69 -15.74
CA GLY A 203 5.57 -5.79 -15.48
C GLY A 203 5.11 -7.21 -15.12
N LYS A 204 5.96 -7.99 -14.43
CA LYS A 204 5.66 -9.36 -14.00
C LYS A 204 5.78 -9.50 -12.49
N SER A 205 5.09 -10.47 -11.90
CA SER A 205 5.26 -10.76 -10.48
C SER A 205 6.52 -11.58 -10.22
N THR A 206 6.95 -11.61 -8.95
CA THR A 206 8.05 -12.47 -8.48
C THR A 206 7.75 -13.96 -8.68
N VAL A 207 6.48 -14.33 -8.77
CA VAL A 207 6.06 -15.73 -8.98
C VAL A 207 6.20 -16.15 -10.44
N SER A 208 5.86 -15.26 -11.37
CA SER A 208 5.95 -15.51 -12.82
C SER A 208 7.35 -15.36 -13.35
N TYR A 209 8.23 -14.66 -12.63
CA TYR A 209 9.63 -14.53 -12.98
C TYR A 209 10.41 -15.76 -12.49
N THR A 210 10.44 -16.80 -13.32
CA THR A 210 10.94 -18.17 -13.02
C THR A 210 12.40 -18.28 -12.52
N HIS A 211 13.12 -17.18 -12.38
CA HIS A 211 14.50 -17.14 -11.89
C HIS A 211 14.62 -16.63 -10.44
N LEU A 212 13.51 -16.32 -9.77
CA LEU A 212 13.49 -15.97 -8.34
C LEU A 212 13.24 -17.23 -7.50
N THR A 213 14.27 -18.02 -7.27
CA THR A 213 14.28 -18.93 -6.14
C THR A 213 14.50 -18.12 -4.88
N LEU A 214 13.45 -17.95 -4.06
CA LEU A 214 13.65 -17.51 -2.68
C LEU A 214 14.53 -18.57 -1.99
N PRO A 215 15.58 -18.21 -1.26
CA PRO A 215 16.32 -19.18 -0.46
C PRO A 215 15.35 -19.75 0.57
N THR A 216 15.21 -21.07 0.54
CA THR A 216 14.52 -21.89 1.53
C THR A 216 15.21 -21.79 2.89
#